data_9c907a1c85feaa0e26444da6911fe962
#
_entry.id   9c907a1c85feaa0e26444da6911fe962
#
_cell.length_a   1.000
_cell.length_b   1.000
_cell.length_c   1.000
_cell.angle_alpha   90.00
_cell.angle_beta   90.00
_cell.angle_gamma   90.00
#
_symmetry.space_group_name_H-M   'P 1'
#
loop_
_entity.id
_entity.type
_entity.pdbx_description
1 polymer ?
#
loop_
_entity_poly.entity_id
_entity_poly.type
_entity_poly.pdbx_seq_one_letter_code
_entity_poly.pdbx_strand_id
1 'polypeptide(L)'
;MGPKGSLRLVKRQPELLVAQHEHWQDTYRAHPVLYGTRPSEPGVYAAEVFNADGVQRVLELAAGHGRDTLYFAGQGFTVVATDFSDVAVAQLRRSAQARGVSARVQPIVHDLRQPLPVKTGSIDGAFAHMALCMALSTSEIHAVVAEVGRVLRPGGKFIYTVRHTGDAHYGAGQAHGDDIFECAGFAVHFFRRELVARLATGWVLEEVHDFEEGELPRRLWRVTATNPA
;
A
#
# COMPACT_ATOMS: atom_id res chain seq x y z
N MET A 1 5.20 -1.50 -46.24
CA MET A 1 6.14 -1.51 -45.10
C MET A 1 5.33 -1.21 -43.86
N GLY A 2 4.97 -2.25 -43.11
CA GLY A 2 4.22 -2.10 -41.85
C GLY A 2 5.17 -1.72 -40.70
N PRO A 3 4.71 -1.02 -39.69
CA PRO A 3 5.56 -0.64 -38.55
C PRO A 3 6.01 -1.90 -37.82
N LYS A 4 7.34 -2.06 -37.67
CA LYS A 4 7.94 -3.10 -36.83
C LYS A 4 7.52 -2.79 -35.41
N GLY A 5 6.53 -3.53 -34.86
CA GLY A 5 6.23 -3.54 -33.43
C GLY A 5 7.47 -3.98 -32.69
N SER A 6 8.06 -3.08 -31.95
CA SER A 6 9.12 -3.40 -30.98
C SER A 6 8.51 -4.37 -29.97
N LEU A 7 8.89 -5.63 -30.03
CA LEU A 7 8.66 -6.61 -28.96
C LEU A 7 9.40 -6.08 -27.73
N ARG A 8 8.70 -5.36 -26.84
CA ARG A 8 9.23 -5.09 -25.50
C ARG A 8 9.37 -6.43 -24.80
N LEU A 9 10.61 -6.78 -24.47
CA LEU A 9 10.91 -7.97 -23.69
C LEU A 9 10.15 -7.87 -22.35
N VAL A 10 9.39 -8.92 -22.00
CA VAL A 10 8.77 -9.05 -20.69
C VAL A 10 9.89 -9.10 -19.65
N LYS A 11 9.93 -8.12 -18.76
CA LYS A 11 10.93 -8.09 -17.70
C LYS A 11 10.73 -9.31 -16.79
N ARG A 12 11.82 -9.94 -16.38
CA ARG A 12 11.77 -10.96 -15.32
C ARG A 12 11.37 -10.29 -14.02
N GLN A 13 10.76 -11.03 -13.12
CA GLN A 13 10.30 -10.47 -11.84
C GLN A 13 11.36 -9.64 -11.10
N PRO A 14 12.63 -10.08 -10.93
CA PRO A 14 13.66 -9.26 -10.31
C PRO A 14 13.97 -7.95 -11.05
N GLU A 15 13.96 -7.98 -12.39
CA GLU A 15 14.20 -6.78 -13.23
C GLU A 15 13.04 -5.78 -13.12
N LEU A 16 11.80 -6.27 -13.04
CA LEU A 16 10.62 -5.45 -12.80
C LEU A 16 10.73 -4.72 -11.46
N LEU A 17 11.15 -5.42 -10.41
CA LEU A 17 11.27 -4.88 -9.07
C LEU A 17 12.31 -3.76 -9.00
N VAL A 18 13.48 -3.94 -9.60
CA VAL A 18 14.52 -2.89 -9.70
C VAL A 18 13.97 -1.68 -10.45
N ALA A 19 13.34 -1.90 -11.61
CA ALA A 19 12.76 -0.82 -12.40
C ALA A 19 11.64 -0.08 -11.64
N GLN A 20 10.82 -0.78 -10.86
CA GLN A 20 9.77 -0.15 -10.04
C GLN A 20 10.38 0.67 -8.89
N HIS A 21 11.43 0.18 -8.23
CA HIS A 21 12.11 0.94 -7.19
C HIS A 21 12.69 2.25 -7.75
N GLU A 22 13.42 2.19 -8.86
CA GLU A 22 13.99 3.37 -9.52
C GLU A 22 12.88 4.35 -9.95
N HIS A 23 11.80 3.83 -10.57
CA HIS A 23 10.67 4.64 -11.03
C HIS A 23 10.01 5.41 -9.88
N TRP A 24 9.77 4.76 -8.73
CA TRP A 24 9.18 5.43 -7.56
C TRP A 24 10.14 6.42 -6.92
N GLN A 25 11.44 6.12 -6.87
CA GLN A 25 12.44 7.08 -6.41
C GLN A 25 12.44 8.37 -7.24
N ASP A 26 12.42 8.24 -8.57
CA ASP A 26 12.40 9.37 -9.48
C ASP A 26 11.08 10.13 -9.41
N THR A 27 9.97 9.40 -9.31
CA THR A 27 8.64 9.98 -9.15
C THR A 27 8.56 10.85 -7.89
N TYR A 28 9.02 10.38 -6.73
CA TYR A 28 9.02 11.18 -5.51
C TYR A 28 10.02 12.33 -5.55
N ARG A 29 11.15 12.23 -6.28
CA ARG A 29 12.06 13.36 -6.50
C ARG A 29 11.40 14.45 -7.34
N ALA A 30 10.76 14.06 -8.44
CA ALA A 30 10.12 14.99 -9.36
C ALA A 30 8.83 15.61 -8.79
N HIS A 31 8.09 14.86 -7.98
CA HIS A 31 6.78 15.23 -7.46
C HIS A 31 6.66 15.00 -5.95
N PRO A 32 7.28 15.87 -5.10
CA PRO A 32 7.31 15.67 -3.64
C PRO A 32 5.93 15.62 -2.96
N VAL A 33 4.89 16.08 -3.63
CA VAL A 33 3.49 16.06 -3.14
C VAL A 33 2.55 15.40 -4.16
N LEU A 34 3.02 14.34 -4.81
CA LEU A 34 2.33 13.64 -5.89
C LEU A 34 0.84 13.37 -5.60
N TYR A 35 0.53 12.94 -4.39
CA TYR A 35 -0.83 12.62 -3.95
C TYR A 35 -1.47 13.74 -3.11
N GLY A 36 -0.92 14.95 -3.15
CA GLY A 36 -1.39 16.06 -2.35
C GLY A 36 -1.02 15.95 -0.85
N THR A 37 -1.60 16.84 -0.05
CA THR A 37 -1.32 16.93 1.40
C THR A 37 -2.51 16.58 2.26
N ARG A 38 -3.68 16.36 1.65
CA ARG A 38 -4.89 15.88 2.34
C ARG A 38 -4.84 14.37 2.48
N PRO A 39 -5.38 13.79 3.57
CA PRO A 39 -5.48 12.33 3.68
C PRO A 39 -6.31 11.75 2.54
N SER A 40 -6.08 10.49 2.23
CA SER A 40 -6.95 9.74 1.35
C SER A 40 -8.31 9.50 2.03
N GLU A 41 -9.37 9.32 1.25
CA GLU A 41 -10.66 8.90 1.80
C GLU A 41 -10.54 7.57 2.57
N PRO A 42 -9.85 6.53 2.06
CA PRO A 42 -9.59 5.33 2.84
C PRO A 42 -8.78 5.56 4.13
N GLY A 43 -7.88 6.55 4.14
CA GLY A 43 -7.14 6.93 5.36
C GLY A 43 -8.05 7.59 6.41
N VAL A 44 -9.00 8.42 5.97
CA VAL A 44 -10.01 9.01 6.88
C VAL A 44 -10.89 7.90 7.47
N TYR A 45 -11.42 7.02 6.64
CA TYR A 45 -12.20 5.86 7.08
C TYR A 45 -11.40 4.99 8.07
N ALA A 46 -10.14 4.70 7.76
CA ALA A 46 -9.30 3.88 8.64
C ALA A 46 -9.11 4.55 10.02
N ALA A 47 -8.92 5.87 10.07
CA ALA A 47 -8.81 6.59 11.34
C ALA A 47 -10.10 6.52 12.17
N GLU A 48 -11.27 6.58 11.54
CA GLU A 48 -12.58 6.44 12.21
C GLU A 48 -12.73 5.04 12.83
N VAL A 49 -12.44 3.98 12.05
CA VAL A 49 -12.46 2.60 12.54
C VAL A 49 -11.46 2.39 13.67
N PHE A 50 -10.23 2.87 13.50
CA PHE A 50 -9.17 2.74 14.51
C PHE A 50 -9.52 3.47 15.81
N ASN A 51 -10.12 4.66 15.73
CA ASN A 51 -10.58 5.40 16.92
C ASN A 51 -11.70 4.64 17.64
N ALA A 52 -12.68 4.10 16.90
CA ALA A 52 -13.77 3.33 17.45
C ALA A 52 -13.28 2.06 18.22
N ASP A 53 -12.20 1.43 17.71
CA ASP A 53 -11.61 0.22 18.28
C ASP A 53 -10.51 0.51 19.31
N GLY A 54 -10.26 1.78 19.66
CA GLY A 54 -9.27 2.19 20.66
C GLY A 54 -7.82 1.90 20.26
N VAL A 55 -7.53 1.85 18.95
CA VAL A 55 -6.19 1.67 18.40
C VAL A 55 -5.28 2.80 18.87
N GLN A 56 -4.06 2.47 19.26
CA GLN A 56 -3.02 3.44 19.68
C GLN A 56 -1.86 3.46 18.68
N ARG A 57 -1.48 2.27 18.20
CA ARG A 57 -0.30 2.08 17.36
C ARG A 57 -0.68 1.52 15.99
N VAL A 58 -0.42 2.31 14.96
CA VAL A 58 -0.73 2.00 13.56
C VAL A 58 0.56 1.64 12.82
N LEU A 59 0.50 0.59 11.99
CA LEU A 59 1.48 0.31 10.95
C LEU A 59 0.92 0.76 9.61
N GLU A 60 1.64 1.63 8.91
CA GLU A 60 1.32 1.99 7.53
C GLU A 60 2.34 1.39 6.57
N LEU A 61 1.85 0.63 5.59
CA LEU A 61 2.64 -0.01 4.53
C LEU A 61 2.66 0.85 3.27
N ALA A 62 3.84 1.04 2.67
CA ALA A 62 4.06 1.87 1.48
C ALA A 62 3.50 3.28 1.67
N ALA A 63 3.90 3.93 2.75
CA ALA A 63 3.37 5.23 3.19
C ALA A 63 3.68 6.40 2.23
N GLY A 64 4.59 6.21 1.28
CA GLY A 64 5.04 7.25 0.36
C GLY A 64 5.61 8.46 1.09
N HIS A 65 5.24 9.65 0.62
CA HIS A 65 5.63 10.91 1.29
C HIS A 65 4.83 11.21 2.57
N GLY A 66 3.89 10.29 2.98
CA GLY A 66 3.27 10.26 4.29
C GLY A 66 1.98 11.07 4.45
N ARG A 67 1.17 11.27 3.39
CA ARG A 67 -0.09 12.03 3.52
C ARG A 67 -1.03 11.44 4.58
N ASP A 68 -1.18 10.12 4.60
CA ASP A 68 -2.04 9.40 5.55
C ASP A 68 -1.33 9.21 6.90
N THR A 69 -0.02 8.91 6.92
CA THR A 69 0.80 8.90 8.14
C THR A 69 0.65 10.17 8.97
N LEU A 70 0.78 11.32 8.30
CA LEU A 70 0.72 12.63 8.97
C LEU A 70 -0.69 12.93 9.49
N TYR A 71 -1.70 12.46 8.80
CA TYR A 71 -3.08 12.54 9.25
C TYR A 71 -3.30 11.67 10.49
N PHE A 72 -2.90 10.39 10.46
CA PHE A 72 -2.98 9.49 11.62
C PHE A 72 -2.25 10.06 12.84
N ALA A 73 -1.03 10.57 12.64
CA ALA A 73 -0.28 11.21 13.73
C ALA A 73 -1.00 12.43 14.29
N GLY A 74 -1.65 13.24 13.43
CA GLY A 74 -2.49 14.36 13.82
C GLY A 74 -3.76 13.96 14.59
N GLN A 75 -4.30 12.77 14.32
CA GLN A 75 -5.41 12.17 15.08
C GLN A 75 -4.97 11.57 16.43
N GLY A 76 -3.67 11.56 16.73
CA GLY A 76 -3.14 11.10 18.01
C GLY A 76 -2.52 9.70 17.97
N PHE A 77 -2.58 8.98 16.86
CA PHE A 77 -1.96 7.67 16.73
C PHE A 77 -0.42 7.76 16.75
N THR A 78 0.24 6.72 17.25
CA THR A 78 1.66 6.48 17.00
C THR A 78 1.78 5.61 15.75
N VAL A 79 2.51 6.10 14.73
CA VAL A 79 2.57 5.46 13.41
C VAL A 79 3.96 4.94 13.11
N VAL A 80 4.08 3.64 12.82
CA VAL A 80 5.23 3.06 12.15
C VAL A 80 4.91 3.10 10.66
N ALA A 81 5.64 3.92 9.89
CA ALA A 81 5.40 4.12 8.47
C ALA A 81 6.55 3.51 7.66
N THR A 82 6.25 2.56 6.79
CA THR A 82 7.25 1.90 5.95
C THR A 82 7.06 2.26 4.49
N ASP A 83 8.16 2.50 3.79
CA ASP A 83 8.18 2.63 2.33
C ASP A 83 9.55 2.17 1.80
N PHE A 84 9.60 1.62 0.60
CA PHE A 84 10.88 1.16 0.04
C PHE A 84 11.70 2.33 -0.54
N SER A 85 11.07 3.49 -0.82
CA SER A 85 11.73 4.69 -1.30
C SER A 85 12.35 5.48 -0.15
N ASP A 86 13.67 5.60 -0.12
CA ASP A 86 14.40 6.45 0.83
C ASP A 86 14.08 7.94 0.61
N VAL A 87 13.79 8.34 -0.64
CA VAL A 87 13.34 9.70 -0.99
C VAL A 87 12.01 10.01 -0.32
N ALA A 88 11.03 9.12 -0.45
CA ALA A 88 9.72 9.27 0.18
C ALA A 88 9.81 9.33 1.71
N VAL A 89 10.56 8.40 2.30
CA VAL A 89 10.80 8.37 3.76
C VAL A 89 11.49 9.64 4.26
N ALA A 90 12.46 10.18 3.50
CA ALA A 90 13.11 11.45 3.84
C ALA A 90 12.13 12.64 3.76
N GLN A 91 11.21 12.64 2.78
CA GLN A 91 10.15 13.65 2.67
C GLN A 91 9.18 13.55 3.86
N LEU A 92 8.74 12.34 4.22
CA LEU A 92 7.89 12.10 5.38
C LEU A 92 8.53 12.62 6.68
N ARG A 93 9.82 12.34 6.92
CA ARG A 93 10.54 12.85 8.11
C ARG A 93 10.50 14.37 8.20
N ARG A 94 10.80 15.05 7.09
CA ARG A 94 10.76 16.53 7.04
C ARG A 94 9.35 17.05 7.29
N SER A 95 8.35 16.45 6.68
CA SER A 95 6.95 16.84 6.84
C SER A 95 6.44 16.62 8.26
N ALA A 96 6.82 15.52 8.91
CA ALA A 96 6.48 15.22 10.30
C ALA A 96 7.11 16.27 11.25
N GLN A 97 8.35 16.66 10.99
CA GLN A 97 9.02 17.73 11.74
C GLN A 97 8.32 19.08 11.56
N ALA A 98 8.02 19.46 10.32
CA ALA A 98 7.35 20.72 10.02
C ALA A 98 5.95 20.83 10.63
N ARG A 99 5.26 19.71 10.81
CA ARG A 99 3.93 19.63 11.44
C ARG A 99 3.97 19.39 12.96
N GLY A 100 5.16 19.27 13.57
CA GLY A 100 5.31 19.04 15.01
C GLY A 100 4.85 17.66 15.50
N VAL A 101 4.76 16.66 14.60
CA VAL A 101 4.28 15.30 14.93
C VAL A 101 5.38 14.24 14.91
N SER A 102 6.65 14.62 14.83
CA SER A 102 7.80 13.70 14.76
C SER A 102 7.84 12.67 15.89
N ALA A 103 7.40 13.04 17.09
CA ALA A 103 7.37 12.13 18.22
C ALA A 103 6.37 10.98 18.06
N ARG A 104 5.42 11.10 17.12
CA ARG A 104 4.39 10.09 16.83
C ARG A 104 4.66 9.29 15.57
N VAL A 105 5.67 9.65 14.77
CA VAL A 105 5.94 9.03 13.47
C VAL A 105 7.31 8.38 13.47
N GLN A 106 7.36 7.09 13.19
CA GLN A 106 8.58 6.30 13.00
C GLN A 106 8.69 5.89 11.53
N PRO A 107 9.36 6.70 10.67
CA PRO A 107 9.50 6.37 9.25
C PRO A 107 10.68 5.43 9.04
N ILE A 108 10.46 4.34 8.30
CA ILE A 108 11.44 3.27 8.05
C ILE A 108 11.52 3.00 6.55
N VAL A 109 12.75 2.99 5.99
CA VAL A 109 12.97 2.47 4.64
C VAL A 109 12.88 0.96 4.70
N HIS A 110 11.90 0.38 4.01
CA HIS A 110 11.62 -1.04 4.09
C HIS A 110 10.93 -1.56 2.83
N ASP A 111 11.40 -2.68 2.33
CA ASP A 111 10.79 -3.42 1.25
C ASP A 111 9.80 -4.46 1.82
N LEU A 112 8.54 -4.38 1.41
CA LEU A 112 7.46 -5.26 1.89
C LEU A 112 7.70 -6.75 1.65
N ARG A 113 8.61 -7.10 0.76
CA ARG A 113 9.03 -8.51 0.51
C ARG A 113 9.92 -9.07 1.60
N GLN A 114 10.42 -8.23 2.48
CA GLN A 114 11.19 -8.64 3.66
C GLN A 114 10.28 -8.72 4.88
N PRO A 115 10.63 -9.51 5.90
CA PRO A 115 9.90 -9.54 7.16
C PRO A 115 9.75 -8.14 7.75
N LEU A 116 8.55 -7.79 8.19
CA LEU A 116 8.25 -6.45 8.72
C LEU A 116 9.13 -6.14 9.96
N PRO A 117 9.78 -4.95 10.02
CA PRO A 117 10.71 -4.58 11.08
C PRO A 117 10.00 -4.20 12.38
N VAL A 118 8.99 -4.98 12.75
CA VAL A 118 8.09 -4.74 13.87
C VAL A 118 7.93 -6.06 14.64
N LYS A 119 7.86 -5.98 15.97
CA LYS A 119 7.67 -7.15 16.84
C LYS A 119 6.29 -7.78 16.64
N THR A 120 6.23 -9.10 16.79
CA THR A 120 4.97 -9.85 16.81
C THR A 120 4.00 -9.26 17.82
N GLY A 121 2.73 -9.10 17.45
CA GLY A 121 1.63 -8.67 18.31
C GLY A 121 1.79 -7.27 18.89
N SER A 122 2.58 -6.38 18.26
CA SER A 122 2.87 -5.05 18.80
C SER A 122 2.17 -3.89 18.10
N ILE A 123 1.33 -4.19 17.13
CA ILE A 123 0.54 -3.22 16.33
C ILE A 123 -0.95 -3.45 16.59
N ASP A 124 -1.70 -2.38 16.77
CA ASP A 124 -3.14 -2.44 17.03
C ASP A 124 -3.96 -2.39 15.74
N GLY A 125 -3.50 -1.59 14.76
CA GLY A 125 -4.13 -1.46 13.44
C GLY A 125 -3.09 -1.33 12.33
N ALA A 126 -3.36 -1.90 11.17
CA ALA A 126 -2.51 -1.80 9.98
C ALA A 126 -3.30 -1.16 8.82
N PHE A 127 -2.62 -0.31 8.06
CA PHE A 127 -3.17 0.38 6.90
C PHE A 127 -2.26 0.23 5.68
N ALA A 128 -2.85 0.02 4.50
CA ALA A 128 -2.12 -0.11 3.25
C ALA A 128 -2.94 0.45 2.08
N HIS A 129 -2.68 1.71 1.69
CA HIS A 129 -3.40 2.31 0.57
C HIS A 129 -2.65 2.06 -0.74
N MET A 130 -3.25 1.26 -1.63
CA MET A 130 -2.69 0.80 -2.92
C MET A 130 -1.28 0.16 -2.83
N ALA A 131 -0.88 -0.35 -1.66
CA ALA A 131 0.43 -0.96 -1.48
C ALA A 131 0.50 -2.38 -2.03
N LEU A 132 -0.48 -3.24 -1.69
CA LEU A 132 -0.49 -4.66 -2.07
C LEU A 132 -0.65 -4.88 -3.59
N CYS A 133 -1.15 -3.89 -4.32
CA CYS A 133 -1.28 -3.95 -5.77
C CYS A 133 -0.10 -3.36 -6.53
N MET A 134 1.04 -3.03 -5.87
CA MET A 134 2.22 -2.44 -6.53
C MET A 134 3.28 -3.50 -6.83
N ALA A 135 3.25 -4.06 -8.05
CA ALA A 135 4.26 -4.96 -8.60
C ALA A 135 4.64 -6.18 -7.73
N LEU A 136 3.80 -6.55 -6.77
CA LEU A 136 3.96 -7.76 -5.99
C LEU A 136 3.29 -8.94 -6.70
N SER A 137 3.95 -10.08 -6.73
CA SER A 137 3.33 -11.35 -7.16
C SER A 137 2.28 -11.81 -6.13
N THR A 138 1.38 -12.71 -6.55
CA THR A 138 0.40 -13.32 -5.65
C THR A 138 1.06 -13.95 -4.41
N SER A 139 2.20 -14.62 -4.58
CA SER A 139 2.92 -15.23 -3.45
C SER A 139 3.52 -14.19 -2.48
N GLU A 140 4.06 -13.10 -3.00
CA GLU A 140 4.57 -12.00 -2.18
C GLU A 140 3.44 -11.30 -1.42
N ILE A 141 2.29 -11.08 -2.05
CA ILE A 141 1.10 -10.53 -1.38
C ILE A 141 0.66 -11.41 -0.21
N HIS A 142 0.61 -12.75 -0.40
CA HIS A 142 0.32 -13.68 0.69
C HIS A 142 1.34 -13.56 1.84
N ALA A 143 2.62 -13.45 1.53
CA ALA A 143 3.67 -13.28 2.54
C ALA A 143 3.52 -11.96 3.31
N VAL A 144 3.21 -10.85 2.62
CA VAL A 144 2.94 -9.55 3.27
C VAL A 144 1.74 -9.63 4.20
N VAL A 145 0.62 -10.24 3.75
CA VAL A 145 -0.59 -10.38 4.59
C VAL A 145 -0.32 -11.26 5.81
N ALA A 146 0.47 -12.33 5.66
CA ALA A 146 0.90 -13.18 6.78
C ALA A 146 1.76 -12.38 7.79
N GLU A 147 2.69 -11.56 7.32
CA GLU A 147 3.52 -10.69 8.17
C GLU A 147 2.69 -9.62 8.88
N VAL A 148 1.67 -9.04 8.21
CA VAL A 148 0.72 -8.14 8.87
C VAL A 148 -0.02 -8.86 9.99
N GLY A 149 -0.47 -10.10 9.75
CA GLY A 149 -1.10 -10.93 10.79
C GLY A 149 -0.16 -11.21 11.97
N ARG A 150 1.12 -11.46 11.70
CA ARG A 150 2.13 -11.67 12.75
C ARG A 150 2.32 -10.44 13.63
N VAL A 151 2.39 -9.24 13.04
CA VAL A 151 2.68 -8.01 13.81
C VAL A 151 1.46 -7.42 14.49
N LEU A 152 0.26 -7.68 13.98
CA LEU A 152 -0.99 -7.28 14.62
C LEU A 152 -1.24 -8.12 15.88
N ARG A 153 -1.74 -7.45 16.92
CA ARG A 153 -2.29 -8.14 18.09
C ARG A 153 -3.57 -8.90 17.71
N PRO A 154 -3.96 -9.93 18.45
CA PRO A 154 -5.28 -10.53 18.33
C PRO A 154 -6.38 -9.45 18.41
N GLY A 155 -7.36 -9.51 17.49
CA GLY A 155 -8.40 -8.50 17.36
C GLY A 155 -7.96 -7.21 16.64
N GLY A 156 -6.70 -7.09 16.23
CA GLY A 156 -6.20 -5.94 15.49
C GLY A 156 -6.78 -5.88 14.06
N LYS A 157 -7.00 -4.66 13.55
CA LYS A 157 -7.60 -4.43 12.23
C LYS A 157 -6.55 -4.26 11.15
N PHE A 158 -6.81 -4.83 9.98
CA PHE A 158 -6.11 -4.54 8.74
C PHE A 158 -7.05 -3.93 7.72
N ILE A 159 -6.78 -2.69 7.32
CA ILE A 159 -7.53 -1.97 6.29
C ILE A 159 -6.59 -1.73 5.13
N TYR A 160 -6.96 -2.23 3.95
CA TYR A 160 -6.15 -2.02 2.75
C TYR A 160 -6.99 -1.72 1.52
N THR A 161 -6.38 -1.05 0.55
CA THR A 161 -7.01 -0.82 -0.75
C THR A 161 -6.17 -1.40 -1.87
N VAL A 162 -6.86 -1.94 -2.88
CA VAL A 162 -6.24 -2.55 -4.05
C VAL A 162 -7.03 -2.22 -5.31
N ARG A 163 -6.34 -2.02 -6.43
CA ARG A 163 -6.98 -1.96 -7.74
C ARG A 163 -7.46 -3.35 -8.15
N HIS A 164 -8.60 -3.41 -8.80
CA HIS A 164 -9.19 -4.69 -9.18
C HIS A 164 -9.44 -4.82 -10.69
N THR A 165 -9.76 -6.02 -11.17
CA THR A 165 -9.92 -6.32 -12.59
C THR A 165 -11.04 -5.58 -13.30
N GLY A 166 -11.91 -4.86 -12.60
CA GLY A 166 -12.90 -3.94 -13.16
C GLY A 166 -12.35 -2.55 -13.50
N ASP A 167 -11.08 -2.26 -13.14
CA ASP A 167 -10.41 -1.00 -13.46
C ASP A 167 -10.15 -0.87 -14.97
N ALA A 168 -10.27 0.35 -15.51
CA ALA A 168 -10.08 0.62 -16.93
C ALA A 168 -8.66 0.32 -17.45
N HIS A 169 -7.65 0.27 -16.56
CA HIS A 169 -6.28 -0.06 -16.93
C HIS A 169 -5.96 -1.56 -16.84
N TYR A 170 -6.90 -2.40 -16.38
CA TYR A 170 -6.70 -3.85 -16.40
C TYR A 170 -6.58 -4.32 -17.86
N GLY A 171 -5.51 -5.05 -18.15
CA GLY A 171 -5.18 -5.49 -19.51
C GLY A 171 -4.50 -4.43 -20.39
N ALA A 172 -4.29 -3.21 -19.88
CA ALA A 172 -3.58 -2.17 -20.62
C ALA A 172 -2.07 -2.20 -20.35
N GLY A 173 -1.28 -1.84 -21.38
CA GLY A 173 0.18 -1.78 -21.25
C GLY A 173 0.86 -3.13 -21.41
N GLN A 174 2.00 -3.30 -20.73
CA GLN A 174 2.82 -4.52 -20.79
C GLN A 174 2.38 -5.51 -19.71
N ALA A 175 2.00 -6.73 -20.11
CA ALA A 175 1.68 -7.81 -19.19
C ALA A 175 2.96 -8.46 -18.63
N HIS A 176 2.99 -8.72 -17.32
CA HIS A 176 4.08 -9.41 -16.64
C HIS A 176 3.67 -10.76 -16.03
N GLY A 177 2.44 -11.22 -16.32
CA GLY A 177 1.82 -12.39 -15.70
C GLY A 177 1.16 -12.03 -14.36
N ASP A 178 0.49 -13.00 -13.73
CA ASP A 178 -0.12 -12.86 -12.39
C ASP A 178 -1.07 -11.63 -12.26
N ASP A 179 -1.82 -11.32 -13.33
CA ASP A 179 -2.64 -10.09 -13.43
C ASP A 179 -1.87 -8.77 -13.20
N ILE A 180 -0.53 -8.76 -13.43
CA ILE A 180 0.31 -7.56 -13.35
C ILE A 180 0.42 -6.92 -14.74
N PHE A 181 0.06 -5.65 -14.84
CA PHE A 181 0.19 -4.84 -16.04
C PHE A 181 0.97 -3.55 -15.75
N GLU A 182 1.94 -3.22 -16.63
CA GLU A 182 2.76 -2.01 -16.52
C GLU A 182 2.27 -0.98 -17.55
N CYS A 183 1.84 0.19 -17.05
CA CYS A 183 1.42 1.31 -17.86
C CYS A 183 2.13 2.58 -17.37
N ALA A 184 2.73 3.35 -18.29
CA ALA A 184 3.50 4.56 -17.98
C ALA A 184 4.57 4.37 -16.88
N GLY A 185 5.18 3.19 -16.81
CA GLY A 185 6.21 2.85 -15.83
C GLY A 185 5.68 2.34 -14.49
N PHE A 186 4.39 2.38 -14.25
CA PHE A 186 3.78 1.82 -13.04
C PHE A 186 3.27 0.39 -13.30
N ALA A 187 3.81 -0.58 -12.59
CA ALA A 187 3.32 -1.96 -12.63
C ALA A 187 2.31 -2.19 -11.52
N VAL A 188 1.12 -2.61 -11.90
CA VAL A 188 -0.02 -2.82 -11.00
C VAL A 188 -0.51 -4.26 -11.11
N HIS A 189 -0.63 -4.94 -9.98
CA HIS A 189 -1.30 -6.21 -9.84
C HIS A 189 -2.79 -5.96 -9.61
N PHE A 190 -3.63 -6.33 -10.55
CA PHE A 190 -5.07 -6.14 -10.45
C PHE A 190 -5.72 -7.34 -9.76
N PHE A 191 -6.39 -7.07 -8.65
CA PHE A 191 -6.97 -8.11 -7.82
C PHE A 191 -8.25 -8.68 -8.43
N ARG A 192 -8.35 -10.01 -8.40
CA ARG A 192 -9.62 -10.72 -8.56
C ARG A 192 -10.29 -10.90 -7.21
N ARG A 193 -11.61 -11.04 -7.18
CA ARG A 193 -12.35 -11.25 -5.93
C ARG A 193 -11.89 -12.51 -5.19
N GLU A 194 -11.50 -13.55 -5.93
CA GLU A 194 -10.96 -14.79 -5.40
C GLU A 194 -9.63 -14.58 -4.67
N LEU A 195 -8.80 -13.63 -5.10
CA LEU A 195 -7.56 -13.32 -4.39
C LEU A 195 -7.89 -12.70 -3.02
N VAL A 196 -8.81 -11.73 -2.95
CA VAL A 196 -9.26 -11.16 -1.68
C VAL A 196 -9.79 -12.25 -0.74
N ALA A 197 -10.61 -13.19 -1.25
CA ALA A 197 -11.14 -14.28 -0.45
C ALA A 197 -10.03 -15.23 0.07
N ARG A 198 -9.02 -15.54 -0.75
CA ARG A 198 -7.85 -16.34 -0.31
C ARG A 198 -7.01 -15.63 0.74
N LEU A 199 -6.77 -14.33 0.58
CA LEU A 199 -6.02 -13.52 1.55
C LEU A 199 -6.75 -13.41 2.89
N ALA A 200 -8.08 -13.46 2.87
CA ALA A 200 -8.92 -13.46 4.07
C ALA A 200 -8.97 -14.82 4.79
N THR A 201 -8.31 -15.86 4.26
CA THR A 201 -8.26 -17.15 4.95
C THR A 201 -7.55 -17.01 6.30
N GLY A 202 -8.23 -17.35 7.39
CA GLY A 202 -7.73 -17.15 8.76
C GLY A 202 -7.96 -15.76 9.31
N TRP A 203 -8.61 -14.87 8.57
CA TRP A 203 -9.04 -13.54 9.03
C TRP A 203 -10.56 -13.48 9.16
N VAL A 204 -11.06 -12.55 9.97
CA VAL A 204 -12.47 -12.18 9.95
C VAL A 204 -12.64 -11.06 8.91
N LEU A 205 -13.13 -11.39 7.72
CA LEU A 205 -13.42 -10.42 6.68
C LEU A 205 -14.71 -9.66 7.03
N GLU A 206 -14.60 -8.38 7.30
CA GLU A 206 -15.74 -7.54 7.71
C GLU A 206 -16.41 -6.86 6.53
N GLU A 207 -15.59 -6.26 5.64
CA GLU A 207 -16.09 -5.50 4.50
C GLU A 207 -15.17 -5.62 3.29
N VAL A 208 -15.79 -5.59 2.11
CA VAL A 208 -15.11 -5.27 0.85
C VAL A 208 -15.97 -4.25 0.11
N HIS A 209 -15.54 -3.00 0.19
CA HIS A 209 -16.22 -1.84 -0.38
C HIS A 209 -15.60 -1.48 -1.73
N ASP A 210 -16.43 -1.33 -2.77
CA ASP A 210 -16.03 -0.89 -4.12
C ASP A 210 -16.14 0.64 -4.19
N PHE A 211 -15.08 1.30 -4.70
CA PHE A 211 -15.07 2.75 -4.86
C PHE A 211 -14.13 3.18 -6.00
N GLU A 212 -14.28 4.42 -6.42
CA GLU A 212 -13.43 5.04 -7.45
C GLU A 212 -12.58 6.15 -6.82
N GLU A 213 -11.33 6.29 -7.28
CA GLU A 213 -10.41 7.35 -6.84
C GLU A 213 -9.73 8.02 -8.03
N GLY A 214 -9.64 9.36 -7.96
CA GLY A 214 -8.92 10.21 -8.91
C GLY A 214 -9.73 10.58 -10.16
N GLU A 215 -9.18 11.50 -10.96
CA GLU A 215 -9.80 12.02 -12.19
C GLU A 215 -9.93 10.96 -13.30
N LEU A 216 -8.97 10.04 -13.39
CA LEU A 216 -9.09 8.80 -14.14
C LEU A 216 -9.60 7.77 -13.15
N PRO A 217 -10.86 7.33 -13.26
CA PRO A 217 -11.48 6.52 -12.22
C PRO A 217 -10.73 5.20 -12.06
N ARG A 218 -9.80 5.18 -11.11
CA ARG A 218 -9.22 3.95 -10.62
C ARG A 218 -10.29 3.24 -9.82
N ARG A 219 -10.59 2.01 -10.18
CA ARG A 219 -11.53 1.19 -9.43
C ARG A 219 -10.79 0.37 -8.39
N LEU A 220 -11.17 0.59 -7.15
CA LEU A 220 -10.54 -0.02 -5.99
C LEU A 220 -11.53 -0.77 -5.12
N TRP A 221 -11.03 -1.78 -4.44
CA TRP A 221 -11.66 -2.31 -3.24
C TRP A 221 -10.94 -1.79 -2.02
N ARG A 222 -11.71 -1.30 -1.04
CA ARG A 222 -11.28 -1.16 0.34
C ARG A 222 -11.70 -2.41 1.10
N VAL A 223 -10.74 -3.08 1.71
CA VAL A 223 -10.96 -4.31 2.46
C VAL A 223 -10.68 -4.03 3.93
N THR A 224 -11.62 -4.40 4.79
CA THR A 224 -11.48 -4.36 6.25
C THR A 224 -11.52 -5.78 6.79
N ALA A 225 -10.47 -6.18 7.49
CA ALA A 225 -10.35 -7.50 8.09
C ALA A 225 -9.78 -7.43 9.49
N THR A 226 -10.20 -8.34 10.38
CA THR A 226 -9.70 -8.46 11.75
C THR A 226 -8.81 -9.69 11.88
N ASN A 227 -7.64 -9.50 12.50
CA ASN A 227 -6.76 -10.60 12.90
C ASN A 227 -7.45 -11.40 13.99
N PRO A 228 -7.72 -12.70 13.80
CA PRO A 228 -8.44 -13.46 14.81
C PRO A 228 -7.66 -13.57 16.14
N ALA A 229 -8.40 -13.85 17.20
CA ALA A 229 -7.84 -14.03 18.54
C ALA A 229 -7.08 -15.38 18.68
#